data_9ff106c02ec6ac975d113fecfa8354f2
#
_entry.id   9ff106c02ec6ac975d113fecfa8354f2
#
_cell.length_a   1.000
_cell.length_b   1.000
_cell.length_c   1.000
_cell.angle_alpha   90.00
_cell.angle_beta   90.00
_cell.angle_gamma   90.00
#
_symmetry.space_group_name_H-M   'P 1'
#
loop_
_entity.id
_entity.type
_entity.pdbx_description
1 polymer ?
#
loop_
_entity_poly.entity_id
_entity_poly.type
_entity_poly.pdbx_seq_one_letter_code
_entity_poly.pdbx_strand_id
1 'polypeptide(L)'
;MFSFFKKKKIIPHIRLTGVIGSVGKFKQGIDFNGQEEIIKKAFAIKKSPAVAISINSPGGSPVQSHLIYSFIRRLAKKEKKKVIVFAEDVAASGGYLIACAGAVSYTHLT
;
A
#
# COMPACT_ATOMS: atom_id res chain seq x y z
N MET A 1 -21.70 9.30 -29.19
CA MET A 1 -20.41 9.81 -29.67
C MET A 1 -19.43 10.08 -28.53
N PHE A 2 -19.90 10.69 -27.49
CA PHE A 2 -19.02 11.02 -26.39
C PHE A 2 -18.53 9.84 -25.57
N SER A 3 -19.18 8.71 -25.73
CA SER A 3 -18.73 7.48 -25.10
C SER A 3 -17.32 7.09 -25.50
N PHE A 4 -16.85 7.56 -26.66
CA PHE A 4 -15.48 7.29 -27.07
C PHE A 4 -14.45 7.93 -26.16
N PHE A 5 -14.86 8.94 -25.44
CA PHE A 5 -13.96 9.70 -24.59
C PHE A 5 -14.15 9.37 -23.12
N LYS A 6 -14.70 8.20 -22.83
CA LYS A 6 -14.76 7.74 -21.46
C LYS A 6 -13.35 7.73 -20.89
N LYS A 7 -13.15 8.54 -19.88
CA LYS A 7 -11.87 8.60 -19.22
C LYS A 7 -11.60 7.27 -18.56
N LYS A 8 -10.50 6.64 -18.92
CA LYS A 8 -10.11 5.38 -18.31
C LYS A 8 -9.84 5.64 -16.84
N LYS A 9 -10.43 4.80 -15.98
CA LYS A 9 -10.11 4.84 -14.57
C LYS A 9 -8.73 4.24 -14.37
N ILE A 10 -7.90 4.95 -13.64
CA ILE A 10 -6.56 4.51 -13.33
C ILE A 10 -6.53 4.09 -11.88
N ILE A 11 -5.99 2.92 -11.62
CA ILE A 11 -5.78 2.47 -10.24
C ILE A 11 -4.28 2.38 -10.01
N PRO A 12 -3.71 3.33 -9.26
CA PRO A 12 -2.29 3.27 -8.97
C PRO A 12 -1.98 2.05 -8.13
N HIS A 13 -0.81 1.49 -8.34
CA HIS A 13 -0.36 0.29 -7.67
C HIS A 13 0.94 0.56 -6.95
N ILE A 14 0.93 0.33 -5.65
CA ILE A 14 2.11 0.48 -4.79
C ILE A 14 2.59 -0.92 -4.43
N ARG A 15 3.88 -1.16 -4.55
CA ARG A 15 4.47 -2.43 -4.16
C ARG A 15 5.35 -2.22 -2.94
N LEU A 16 5.06 -2.95 -1.88
CA LEU A 16 5.82 -2.93 -0.65
C LEU A 16 6.48 -4.29 -0.46
N THR A 17 7.77 -4.37 -0.70
CA THR A 17 8.49 -5.62 -0.68
C THR A 17 9.70 -5.52 0.24
N GLY A 18 9.88 -6.52 1.09
CA GLY A 18 11.04 -6.62 1.96
C GLY A 18 10.71 -6.43 3.42
N VAL A 19 11.74 -6.37 4.24
CA VAL A 19 11.61 -6.20 5.68
C VAL A 19 11.15 -4.79 6.00
N ILE A 20 10.29 -4.66 7.00
CA ILE A 20 9.80 -3.35 7.43
C ILE A 20 10.77 -2.76 8.45
N GLY A 21 11.27 -1.56 8.15
CA GLY A 21 12.24 -0.88 8.98
C GLY A 21 13.64 -0.97 8.42
N SER A 22 14.61 -0.60 9.24
CA SER A 22 16.02 -0.61 8.83
C SER A 22 16.60 -2.01 8.91
N VAL A 23 17.29 -2.43 7.86
CA VAL A 23 17.95 -3.74 7.82
C VAL A 23 19.42 -3.51 7.48
N GLY A 24 20.25 -3.38 8.51
CA GLY A 24 21.68 -3.19 8.33
C GLY A 24 22.04 -1.87 7.69
N LYS A 25 23.33 -1.68 7.45
CA LYS A 25 23.86 -0.41 6.95
C LYS A 25 23.57 -0.15 5.48
N PHE A 26 23.34 -1.18 4.70
CA PHE A 26 23.28 -1.07 3.25
C PHE A 26 21.97 -1.53 2.63
N LYS A 27 21.04 -2.02 3.42
CA LYS A 27 19.75 -2.46 2.91
C LYS A 27 18.65 -1.57 3.47
N GLN A 28 17.94 -0.95 2.56
CA GLN A 28 16.74 -0.21 2.93
C GLN A 28 15.57 -1.17 2.93
N GLY A 29 14.91 -1.24 4.07
CA GLY A 29 13.64 -1.94 4.13
C GLY A 29 12.51 -0.99 3.80
N ILE A 30 11.30 -1.44 4.05
CA ILE A 30 10.11 -0.62 3.91
C ILE A 30 10.04 0.29 5.14
N ASP A 31 10.10 1.60 4.95
CA ASP A 31 9.91 2.53 6.05
C ASP A 31 8.97 3.66 5.64
N PHE A 32 8.45 4.36 6.65
CA PHE A 32 7.50 5.42 6.40
C PHE A 32 8.09 6.55 5.58
N ASN A 33 9.30 6.98 5.91
CA ASN A 33 9.95 8.08 5.20
C ASN A 33 10.13 7.77 3.71
N GLY A 34 10.50 6.53 3.40
CA GLY A 34 10.69 6.12 2.02
C GLY A 34 9.39 5.97 1.25
N GLN A 35 8.29 5.70 1.94
CA GLN A 35 7.02 5.42 1.28
C GLN A 35 6.05 6.60 1.31
N GLU A 36 6.28 7.57 2.16
CA GLU A 36 5.33 8.66 2.38
C GLU A 36 4.91 9.36 1.09
N GLU A 37 5.87 9.81 0.30
CA GLU A 37 5.56 10.55 -0.92
C GLU A 37 4.89 9.67 -1.98
N ILE A 38 5.32 8.43 -2.09
CA ILE A 38 4.75 7.48 -3.05
C ILE A 38 3.28 7.22 -2.73
N ILE A 39 2.99 6.96 -1.47
CA ILE A 39 1.62 6.69 -1.02
C ILE A 39 0.77 7.94 -1.21
N LYS A 40 1.30 9.08 -0.83
CA LYS A 40 0.60 10.36 -0.96
C LYS A 40 0.22 10.65 -2.41
N LYS A 41 1.17 10.46 -3.33
CA LYS A 41 0.92 10.67 -4.75
C LYS A 41 -0.12 9.71 -5.30
N ALA A 42 -0.08 8.46 -4.87
CA ALA A 42 -1.06 7.47 -5.32
C ALA A 42 -2.48 7.88 -4.93
N PHE A 43 -2.67 8.33 -3.70
CA PHE A 43 -4.00 8.75 -3.24
C PHE A 43 -4.43 10.09 -3.83
N ALA A 44 -3.51 10.88 -4.35
CA ALA A 44 -3.83 12.19 -4.91
C ALA A 44 -4.34 12.14 -6.35
N ILE A 45 -4.29 11.01 -7.00
CA ILE A 45 -4.75 10.88 -8.39
C ILE A 45 -6.27 11.03 -8.44
N LYS A 46 -6.73 12.13 -9.05
CA LYS A 46 -8.14 12.51 -9.00
C LYS A 46 -9.09 11.50 -9.66
N LYS A 47 -8.64 10.84 -10.70
CA LYS A 47 -9.49 9.93 -11.46
C LYS A 47 -9.44 8.48 -10.98
N SER A 48 -8.81 8.26 -9.85
CA SER A 48 -8.64 6.94 -9.31
C SER A 48 -9.66 6.67 -8.20
N PRO A 49 -10.51 5.66 -8.34
CA PRO A 49 -11.47 5.31 -7.29
C PRO A 49 -10.84 4.49 -6.17
N ALA A 50 -9.66 3.96 -6.40
CA ALA A 50 -9.01 3.05 -5.47
C ALA A 50 -7.51 3.09 -5.61
N VAL A 51 -6.81 2.59 -4.61
CA VAL A 51 -5.36 2.39 -4.63
C VAL A 51 -5.11 0.92 -4.36
N ALA A 52 -4.31 0.29 -5.19
CA ALA A 52 -3.92 -1.11 -5.01
C ALA A 52 -2.55 -1.17 -4.36
N ILE A 53 -2.41 -2.04 -3.40
CA ILE A 53 -1.15 -2.23 -2.68
C ILE A 53 -0.81 -3.70 -2.68
N SER A 54 0.35 -4.05 -3.23
CA SER A 54 0.90 -5.40 -3.11
C SER A 54 1.90 -5.40 -1.98
N ILE A 55 1.76 -6.35 -1.07
CA ILE A 55 2.68 -6.48 0.05
C ILE A 55 3.31 -7.86 0.06
N ASN A 56 4.63 -7.89 0.18
CA ASN A 56 5.40 -9.11 0.29
C ASN A 56 6.49 -8.86 1.32
N SER A 57 6.19 -9.16 2.58
CA SER A 57 7.06 -8.81 3.68
C SER A 57 6.98 -9.82 4.82
N PRO A 58 8.11 -10.24 5.37
CA PRO A 58 8.12 -11.08 6.57
C PRO A 58 7.80 -10.30 7.83
N GLY A 59 7.62 -8.98 7.73
CA GLY A 59 7.40 -8.13 8.88
C GLY A 59 8.63 -7.32 9.22
N GLY A 60 8.72 -6.87 10.46
CA GLY A 60 9.84 -6.06 10.93
C GLY A 60 9.40 -5.10 12.02
N SER A 61 9.77 -3.84 11.88
CA SER A 61 9.48 -2.82 12.87
C SER A 61 7.98 -2.60 13.10
N PRO A 62 7.48 -2.81 14.32
CA PRO A 62 6.08 -2.52 14.62
C PRO A 62 5.74 -1.03 14.48
N VAL A 63 6.69 -0.16 14.81
CA VAL A 63 6.49 1.29 14.71
C VAL A 63 6.30 1.69 13.25
N GLN A 64 7.19 1.23 12.39
CA GLN A 64 7.10 1.56 10.97
C GLN A 64 5.85 0.96 10.33
N SER A 65 5.51 -0.26 10.70
CA SER A 65 4.29 -0.92 10.21
C SER A 65 3.06 -0.11 10.58
N HIS A 66 3.00 0.35 11.80
CA HIS A 66 1.86 1.12 12.29
C HIS A 66 1.79 2.50 11.62
N LEU A 67 2.93 3.15 11.41
CA LEU A 67 2.96 4.44 10.73
C LEU A 67 2.41 4.32 9.30
N ILE A 68 2.84 3.29 8.58
CA ILE A 68 2.39 3.06 7.22
C ILE A 68 0.90 2.72 7.19
N TYR A 69 0.47 1.82 8.07
CA TYR A 69 -0.95 1.45 8.18
C TYR A 69 -1.82 2.68 8.44
N SER A 70 -1.46 3.46 9.44
CA SER A 70 -2.25 4.62 9.83
C SER A 70 -2.32 5.67 8.73
N PHE A 71 -1.21 5.86 8.03
CA PHE A 71 -1.15 6.82 6.94
C PHE A 71 -2.05 6.41 5.79
N ILE A 72 -2.01 5.14 5.40
CA ILE A 72 -2.87 4.60 4.35
C ILE A 72 -4.34 4.79 4.73
N ARG A 73 -4.71 4.43 5.94
CA ARG A 73 -6.10 4.57 6.40
C ARG A 73 -6.55 6.01 6.43
N ARG A 74 -5.68 6.90 6.87
CA ARG A 74 -6.00 8.33 6.91
C ARG A 74 -6.22 8.90 5.52
N LEU A 75 -5.34 8.56 4.58
CA LEU A 75 -5.47 9.03 3.21
C LEU A 75 -6.69 8.42 2.52
N ALA A 76 -6.95 7.15 2.74
CA ALA A 76 -8.12 6.49 2.18
C ALA A 76 -9.41 7.19 2.61
N LYS A 77 -9.49 7.56 3.87
CA LYS A 77 -10.64 8.28 4.40
C LYS A 77 -10.72 9.69 3.85
N LYS A 78 -9.60 10.40 3.82
CA LYS A 78 -9.54 11.78 3.34
C LYS A 78 -9.92 11.88 1.87
N GLU A 79 -9.36 11.00 1.05
CA GLU A 79 -9.57 11.02 -0.39
C GLU A 79 -10.79 10.20 -0.82
N LYS A 80 -11.48 9.56 0.12
CA LYS A 80 -12.65 8.72 -0.13
C LYS A 80 -12.38 7.64 -1.16
N LYS A 81 -11.28 6.93 -0.98
CA LYS A 81 -10.85 5.88 -1.91
C LYS A 81 -10.79 4.53 -1.22
N LYS A 82 -11.06 3.51 -2.00
CA LYS A 82 -10.91 2.13 -1.53
C LYS A 82 -9.45 1.73 -1.60
N VAL A 83 -9.04 0.88 -0.67
CA VAL A 83 -7.71 0.30 -0.68
C VAL A 83 -7.85 -1.19 -0.91
N ILE A 84 -7.23 -1.69 -1.95
CA ILE A 84 -7.24 -3.10 -2.29
C ILE A 84 -5.82 -3.62 -2.05
N VAL A 85 -5.69 -4.58 -1.14
CA VAL A 85 -4.38 -5.11 -0.80
C VAL A 85 -4.24 -6.54 -1.30
N PHE A 86 -3.14 -6.79 -1.97
CA PHE A 86 -2.76 -8.12 -2.42
C PHE A 86 -1.57 -8.57 -1.57
N ALA A 87 -1.78 -9.55 -0.71
CA ALA A 87 -0.70 -10.16 0.04
C ALA A 87 -0.08 -11.21 -0.86
N GLU A 88 1.16 -10.96 -1.30
CA GLU A 88 1.86 -11.90 -2.17
C GLU A 88 2.40 -13.07 -1.33
N ASP A 89 3.60 -13.53 -1.60
CA ASP A 89 4.09 -14.77 -0.98
C ASP A 89 4.12 -14.74 0.54
N VAL A 90 4.51 -13.61 1.10
CA VAL A 90 4.66 -13.48 2.54
C VAL A 90 3.97 -12.20 3.01
N ALA A 91 3.12 -12.33 4.03
CA ALA A 91 2.55 -11.18 4.72
C ALA A 91 2.38 -11.56 6.19
N ALA A 92 3.48 -11.54 6.92
CA ALA A 92 3.51 -11.93 8.32
C ALA A 92 3.79 -10.73 9.21
N SER A 93 3.34 -10.82 10.47
CA SER A 93 3.63 -9.80 11.48
C SER A 93 3.27 -8.39 10.99
N GLY A 94 4.27 -7.49 10.88
CA GLY A 94 4.04 -6.12 10.43
C GLY A 94 3.46 -6.02 9.02
N GLY A 95 3.83 -6.95 8.14
CA GLY A 95 3.25 -7.01 6.81
C GLY A 95 1.75 -7.29 6.85
N TYR A 96 1.34 -8.16 7.75
CA TYR A 96 -0.08 -8.42 7.96
C TYR A 96 -0.81 -7.16 8.46
N LEU A 97 -0.18 -6.44 9.37
CA LEU A 97 -0.78 -5.20 9.87
C LEU A 97 -1.03 -4.21 8.75
N ILE A 98 -0.04 -4.03 7.87
CA ILE A 98 -0.20 -3.14 6.72
C ILE A 98 -1.31 -3.65 5.79
N ALA A 99 -1.38 -4.96 5.59
CA ALA A 99 -2.43 -5.55 4.76
C ALA A 99 -3.83 -5.25 5.31
N CYS A 100 -3.96 -5.15 6.62
CA CYS A 100 -5.24 -4.82 7.25
C CYS A 100 -5.71 -3.40 6.93
N ALA A 101 -4.88 -2.56 6.33
CA ALA A 101 -5.30 -1.25 5.88
C ALA A 101 -6.27 -1.33 4.70
N GLY A 102 -6.32 -2.46 4.01
CA GLY A 102 -7.19 -2.64 2.86
C GLY A 102 -8.60 -3.02 3.24
N ALA A 103 -9.56 -2.54 2.45
CA ALA A 103 -10.94 -2.99 2.56
C ALA A 103 -11.11 -4.42 2.06
N VAL A 104 -10.28 -4.79 1.09
CA VAL A 104 -10.28 -6.14 0.51
C VAL A 104 -8.85 -6.62 0.47
N SER A 105 -8.60 -7.80 1.01
CA SER A 105 -7.27 -8.40 0.99
C SER A 105 -7.33 -9.73 0.27
N TYR A 106 -6.41 -9.93 -0.63
CA TYR A 106 -6.24 -11.19 -1.34
C TYR A 106 -4.91 -11.80 -0.98
N THR A 107 -4.93 -13.07 -0.65
CA THR A 107 -3.72 -13.81 -0.34
C THR A 107 -3.51 -14.88 -1.38
N HIS A 108 -2.33 -14.88 -1.99
CA HIS A 108 -1.94 -15.97 -2.86
C HIS A 108 -1.26 -17.03 -2.03
N LEU A 109 -1.93 -18.14 -1.92
CA LEU A 109 -1.35 -19.32 -1.29
C LEU A 109 -0.86 -20.22 -2.40
N THR A 110 0.42 -20.37 -2.47
CA THR A 110 1.00 -21.33 -3.39
C THR A 110 1.36 -22.61 -2.66
#